data_57e0bf7bcfe5da4e5333a43053cc1eb0
#
_entry.id   57e0bf7bcfe5da4e5333a43053cc1eb0
#
_cell.length_a   1.000
_cell.length_b   1.000
_cell.length_c   1.000
_cell.angle_alpha   90.00
_cell.angle_beta   90.00
_cell.angle_gamma   90.00
#
_symmetry.space_group_name_H-M   'P 1'
#
loop_
_entity.id
_entity.type
_entity.pdbx_description
1 polymer ?
#
loop_
_entity_poly.entity_id
_entity_poly.type
_entity_poly.pdbx_seq_one_letter_code
_entity_poly.pdbx_strand_id
1 'polypeptide(L)'
;EMCIRDSGNIWHLGVGDSIVTDIDISVGIKSKNSCVFTEISLRKDDIMNEIIKSGEVFRLGELLPYQEGKIVNMDLVNNDKMKFVIMSFDAGTGLSEHAAPGEALVFALDGEAVIGYEGKDYPLKAGETFKFDKLGKHSVKAESRFKMALLLVFD
;
A
#
# COMPACT_ATOMS: atom_id res chain seq x y z
N GLU A 1 0.83 -20.13 -1.61
CA GLU A 1 2.26 -19.80 -1.84
C GLU A 1 2.48 -19.52 -3.32
N MET A 2 3.13 -18.42 -3.62
CA MET A 2 3.50 -17.99 -4.96
C MET A 2 5.03 -17.96 -5.04
N CYS A 3 5.59 -18.38 -6.16
CA CYS A 3 7.01 -18.25 -6.45
C CYS A 3 7.21 -17.19 -7.53
N ILE A 4 8.10 -16.25 -7.28
CA ILE A 4 8.63 -15.32 -8.28
C ILE A 4 10.03 -15.78 -8.62
N ARG A 5 10.38 -15.76 -9.90
CA ARG A 5 11.67 -16.21 -10.41
C ARG A 5 12.22 -15.21 -11.43
N ASP A 6 13.50 -14.89 -11.29
CA ASP A 6 14.30 -14.28 -12.34
C ASP A 6 15.38 -15.25 -12.84
N SER A 7 16.36 -14.74 -13.58
CA SER A 7 17.44 -15.52 -14.20
C SER A 7 18.34 -16.27 -13.21
N GLY A 8 18.28 -16.01 -11.92
CA GLY A 8 19.17 -16.62 -10.92
C GLY A 8 18.56 -16.85 -9.54
N ASN A 9 17.43 -16.21 -9.25
CA ASN A 9 16.81 -16.23 -7.94
C ASN A 9 15.39 -16.78 -7.98
N ILE A 10 14.95 -17.36 -6.86
CA ILE A 10 13.59 -17.81 -6.63
C ILE A 10 13.15 -17.28 -5.27
N TRP A 11 12.06 -16.53 -5.24
CA TRP A 11 11.44 -16.05 -4.01
C TRP A 11 10.11 -16.75 -3.79
N HIS A 12 9.83 -17.10 -2.55
CA HIS A 12 8.57 -17.68 -2.11
C HIS A 12 7.79 -16.63 -1.32
N LEU A 13 6.59 -16.31 -1.79
CA LEU A 13 5.74 -15.29 -1.18
C LEU A 13 4.47 -15.94 -0.61
N GLY A 14 4.16 -15.59 0.63
CA GLY A 14 2.89 -15.87 1.29
C GLY A 14 1.91 -14.70 1.19
N VAL A 15 0.81 -14.81 1.92
CA VAL A 15 -0.18 -13.73 2.03
C VAL A 15 0.43 -12.54 2.79
N GLY A 16 0.31 -11.35 2.23
CA GLY A 16 0.83 -10.11 2.80
C GLY A 16 2.29 -9.82 2.49
N ASP A 17 3.01 -10.76 1.86
CA ASP A 17 4.40 -10.54 1.45
C ASP A 17 4.46 -9.67 0.19
N SER A 18 5.51 -8.88 0.12
CA SER A 18 5.84 -8.00 -1.00
C SER A 18 7.29 -8.23 -1.43
N ILE A 19 7.57 -7.96 -2.69
CA ILE A 19 8.93 -7.96 -3.22
C ILE A 19 9.05 -6.86 -4.27
N VAL A 20 10.22 -6.26 -4.35
CA VAL A 20 10.61 -5.38 -5.45
C VAL A 20 11.63 -6.10 -6.31
N THR A 21 11.40 -6.12 -7.60
CA THR A 21 12.34 -6.63 -8.60
C THR A 21 12.92 -5.46 -9.37
N ASP A 22 14.17 -5.62 -9.85
CA ASP A 22 14.78 -4.60 -10.67
C ASP A 22 14.07 -4.45 -12.01
N ILE A 23 14.16 -3.26 -12.59
CA ILE A 23 13.73 -2.98 -13.95
C ILE A 23 14.62 -3.73 -14.95
N ASP A 24 14.06 -4.04 -16.13
CA ASP A 24 14.75 -4.75 -17.22
C ASP A 24 15.07 -6.22 -16.92
N ILE A 25 14.51 -6.80 -15.84
CA ILE A 25 14.61 -8.22 -15.53
C ILE A 25 13.32 -8.94 -15.90
N SER A 26 13.44 -10.01 -16.68
CA SER A 26 12.30 -10.89 -16.92
C SER A 26 11.94 -11.67 -15.68
N VAL A 27 10.72 -11.48 -15.19
CA VAL A 27 10.20 -12.15 -13.99
C VAL A 27 9.15 -13.18 -14.39
N GLY A 28 9.35 -14.42 -13.96
CA GLY A 28 8.35 -15.48 -14.09
C GLY A 28 7.60 -15.67 -12.78
N ILE A 29 6.29 -15.84 -12.85
CA ILE A 29 5.43 -16.08 -11.69
C ILE A 29 4.82 -17.47 -11.79
N LYS A 30 4.88 -18.24 -10.70
CA LYS A 30 4.26 -19.57 -10.61
C LYS A 30 3.58 -19.72 -9.26
N SER A 31 2.35 -20.24 -9.26
CA SER A 31 1.63 -20.61 -8.03
C SER A 31 1.18 -22.05 -8.11
N LYS A 32 1.19 -22.75 -6.96
CA LYS A 32 0.64 -24.11 -6.82
C LYS A 32 -0.87 -24.11 -6.72
N ASN A 33 -1.42 -23.04 -6.15
CA ASN A 33 -2.87 -22.85 -5.95
C ASN A 33 -3.25 -21.50 -6.57
N SER A 34 -4.56 -21.23 -6.64
CA SER A 34 -5.04 -19.91 -7.04
C SER A 34 -4.47 -18.83 -6.13
N CYS A 35 -3.93 -17.78 -6.73
CA CYS A 35 -3.44 -16.60 -6.02
C CYS A 35 -3.89 -15.34 -6.75
N VAL A 36 -4.01 -14.26 -6.00
CA VAL A 36 -4.22 -12.90 -6.51
C VAL A 36 -3.08 -12.05 -5.97
N PHE A 37 -2.51 -11.20 -6.80
CA PHE A 37 -1.48 -10.27 -6.40
C PHE A 37 -1.71 -8.91 -7.08
N THR A 38 -1.16 -7.87 -6.48
CA THR A 38 -1.13 -6.52 -7.06
C THR A 38 0.27 -6.24 -7.55
N GLU A 39 0.39 -5.74 -8.77
CA GLU A 39 1.64 -5.28 -9.36
C GLU A 39 1.58 -3.77 -9.55
N ILE A 40 2.62 -3.08 -9.10
CA ILE A 40 2.83 -1.65 -9.32
C ILE A 40 4.14 -1.52 -10.09
N SER A 41 4.04 -1.10 -11.35
CA SER A 41 5.22 -0.90 -12.20
C SER A 41 5.68 0.55 -12.14
N LEU A 42 6.96 0.74 -11.88
CA LEU A 42 7.61 2.04 -11.85
C LEU A 42 8.37 2.29 -13.16
N ARG A 43 8.51 3.57 -13.53
CA ARG A 43 9.38 3.97 -14.64
C ARG A 43 10.85 3.93 -14.18
N LYS A 44 11.76 3.85 -15.14
CA LYS A 44 13.20 3.79 -14.88
C LYS A 44 13.73 4.95 -14.01
N ASP A 45 13.13 6.13 -14.13
CA ASP A 45 13.57 7.34 -13.42
C ASP A 45 12.80 7.57 -12.09
N ASP A 46 11.85 6.70 -11.76
CA ASP A 46 11.14 6.76 -10.48
C ASP A 46 12.04 6.21 -9.36
N ILE A 47 12.14 6.95 -8.27
CA ILE A 47 12.98 6.60 -7.13
C ILE A 47 12.09 6.03 -6.03
N MET A 48 12.38 4.80 -5.62
CA MET A 48 11.76 4.19 -4.44
C MET A 48 12.58 4.52 -3.18
N ASN A 49 11.91 4.56 -2.04
CA ASN A 49 12.55 4.75 -0.73
C ASN A 49 13.63 3.68 -0.49
N GLU A 50 14.82 4.11 -0.12
CA GLU A 50 16.00 3.26 0.06
C GLU A 50 15.88 2.21 1.16
N ILE A 51 14.87 2.30 2.03
CA ILE A 51 14.57 1.26 3.04
C ILE A 51 14.14 -0.07 2.39
N ILE A 52 13.60 0.00 1.16
CA ILE A 52 13.19 -1.18 0.40
C ILE A 52 14.31 -1.54 -0.57
N LYS A 53 14.75 -2.79 -0.48
CA LYS A 53 15.79 -3.33 -1.35
C LYS A 53 15.21 -4.30 -2.36
N SER A 54 15.65 -4.21 -3.60
CA SER A 54 15.30 -5.17 -4.63
C SER A 54 15.75 -6.58 -4.24
N GLY A 55 14.89 -7.57 -4.53
CA GLY A 55 15.19 -8.97 -4.27
C GLY A 55 15.07 -9.41 -2.81
N GLU A 56 14.58 -8.57 -1.92
CA GLU A 56 14.26 -8.95 -0.54
C GLU A 56 12.73 -9.02 -0.36
N VAL A 57 12.26 -10.09 0.29
CA VAL A 57 10.84 -10.24 0.66
C VAL A 57 10.57 -9.47 1.95
N PHE A 58 9.53 -8.65 1.97
CA PHE A 58 9.15 -7.84 3.11
C PHE A 58 7.63 -7.72 3.23
N ARG A 59 7.16 -7.11 4.32
CA ARG A 59 5.74 -6.79 4.52
C ARG A 59 5.55 -5.30 4.65
N LEU A 60 4.68 -4.73 3.81
CA LEU A 60 4.38 -3.29 3.82
C LEU A 60 3.95 -2.80 5.21
N GLY A 61 3.10 -3.55 5.90
CA GLY A 61 2.63 -3.19 7.23
C GLY A 61 3.70 -3.19 8.34
N GLU A 62 4.85 -3.83 8.11
CA GLU A 62 5.95 -3.89 9.08
C GLU A 62 6.97 -2.76 8.91
N LEU A 63 6.94 -2.06 7.76
CA LEU A 63 7.88 -0.96 7.49
C LEU A 63 7.68 0.25 8.41
N LEU A 64 6.50 0.45 8.97
CA LEU A 64 6.16 1.61 9.77
C LEU A 64 5.51 1.20 11.10
N PRO A 65 6.13 1.48 12.27
CA PRO A 65 5.56 1.14 13.57
C PRO A 65 4.39 2.07 13.93
N TYR A 66 3.53 1.61 14.84
CA TYR A 66 2.57 2.47 15.52
C TYR A 66 3.29 3.41 16.50
N GLN A 67 2.83 4.65 16.59
CA GLN A 67 3.28 5.62 17.60
C GLN A 67 2.06 6.13 18.38
N GLU A 68 2.17 6.12 19.70
CA GLU A 68 1.09 6.50 20.61
C GLU A 68 0.52 7.89 20.30
N GLY A 69 -0.80 7.96 20.11
CA GLY A 69 -1.55 9.18 19.82
C GLY A 69 -1.23 9.83 18.48
N LYS A 70 -0.54 9.15 17.56
CA LYS A 70 -0.09 9.76 16.30
C LYS A 70 -0.55 9.00 15.09
N ILE A 71 -0.60 9.74 13.97
CA ILE A 71 -0.56 9.22 12.63
C ILE A 71 0.86 9.44 12.11
N VAL A 72 1.50 8.39 11.64
CA VAL A 72 2.81 8.47 10.97
C VAL A 72 2.71 7.94 9.56
N ASN A 73 3.50 8.51 8.66
CA ASN A 73 3.52 8.12 7.27
C ASN A 73 4.96 7.99 6.75
N MET A 74 5.13 7.19 5.72
CA MET A 74 6.37 6.98 5.00
C MET A 74 6.08 6.91 3.51
N ASP A 75 6.61 7.85 2.76
CA ASP A 75 6.53 7.82 1.31
C ASP A 75 7.48 6.74 0.77
N LEU A 76 6.95 5.80 0.00
CA LEU A 76 7.72 4.79 -0.71
C LEU A 76 8.10 5.27 -2.11
N VAL A 77 7.18 5.95 -2.79
CA VAL A 77 7.39 6.65 -4.05
C VAL A 77 6.65 7.97 -3.97
N ASN A 78 7.27 9.03 -4.42
CA ASN A 78 6.63 10.36 -4.49
C ASN A 78 7.21 11.15 -5.65
N ASN A 79 6.42 11.32 -6.71
CA ASN A 79 6.79 12.06 -7.91
C ASN A 79 5.59 12.78 -8.53
N ASP A 80 5.74 13.34 -9.72
CA ASP A 80 4.71 14.11 -10.43
C ASP A 80 3.54 13.27 -10.96
N LYS A 81 3.66 11.95 -10.99
CA LYS A 81 2.67 11.03 -11.54
C LYS A 81 2.00 10.15 -10.50
N MET A 82 2.71 9.87 -9.42
CA MET A 82 2.18 9.00 -8.38
C MET A 82 2.77 9.30 -7.00
N LYS A 83 1.99 8.99 -5.99
CA LYS A 83 2.46 8.89 -4.62
C LYS A 83 2.04 7.53 -4.06
N PHE A 84 3.01 6.77 -3.55
CA PHE A 84 2.77 5.54 -2.83
C PHE A 84 3.28 5.70 -1.41
N VAL A 85 2.38 5.70 -0.43
CA VAL A 85 2.69 6.01 0.97
C VAL A 85 2.10 4.96 1.90
N ILE A 86 2.85 4.59 2.93
CA ILE A 86 2.33 3.78 4.05
C ILE A 86 1.95 4.72 5.18
N MET A 87 0.82 4.46 5.80
CA MET A 87 0.31 5.23 6.94
C MET A 87 -0.03 4.29 8.09
N SER A 88 0.35 4.68 9.29
CA SER A 88 0.06 3.98 10.54
C SER A 88 -0.71 4.92 11.46
N PHE A 89 -1.87 4.46 11.92
CA PHE A 89 -2.81 5.21 12.76
C PHE A 89 -2.86 4.54 14.13
N ASP A 90 -2.58 5.27 15.20
CA ASP A 90 -2.87 4.79 16.55
C ASP A 90 -4.38 4.85 16.82
N ALA A 91 -4.84 4.11 17.83
CA ALA A 91 -6.26 4.09 18.19
C ALA A 91 -6.76 5.50 18.53
N GLY A 92 -7.94 5.84 18.03
CA GLY A 92 -8.59 7.15 18.24
C GLY A 92 -8.06 8.25 17.31
N THR A 93 -7.14 7.95 16.38
CA THR A 93 -6.66 8.93 15.40
C THR A 93 -7.41 8.84 14.07
N GLY A 94 -7.26 9.84 13.20
CA GLY A 94 -7.92 9.84 11.90
C GLY A 94 -7.58 11.06 11.06
N LEU A 95 -7.91 10.99 9.80
CA LEU A 95 -7.85 12.10 8.86
C LEU A 95 -9.25 12.70 8.67
N SER A 96 -9.38 14.00 8.91
CA SER A 96 -10.61 14.73 8.64
C SER A 96 -10.97 14.72 7.16
N GLU A 97 -12.20 15.02 6.82
CA GLU A 97 -12.68 15.06 5.44
C GLU A 97 -11.83 16.01 4.59
N HIS A 98 -11.34 15.49 3.49
CA HIS A 98 -10.54 16.20 2.49
C HIS A 98 -10.75 15.55 1.11
N ALA A 99 -10.12 16.12 0.07
CA ALA A 99 -10.16 15.58 -1.28
C ALA A 99 -8.72 15.51 -1.83
N ALA A 100 -8.42 14.46 -2.58
CA ALA A 100 -7.12 14.29 -3.24
C ALA A 100 -7.18 14.73 -4.72
N PRO A 101 -6.10 15.27 -5.27
CA PRO A 101 -6.06 15.74 -6.67
C PRO A 101 -5.96 14.61 -7.69
N GLY A 102 -5.83 13.37 -7.27
CA GLY A 102 -5.72 12.18 -8.11
C GLY A 102 -6.69 11.08 -7.69
N GLU A 103 -6.77 10.03 -8.48
CA GLU A 103 -7.43 8.80 -8.07
C GLU A 103 -6.58 8.05 -7.04
N ALA A 104 -7.23 7.40 -6.07
CA ALA A 104 -6.52 6.72 -5.01
C ALA A 104 -7.04 5.32 -4.74
N LEU A 105 -6.11 4.40 -4.45
CA LEU A 105 -6.40 3.08 -3.90
C LEU A 105 -5.85 2.98 -2.48
N VAL A 106 -6.70 2.59 -1.56
CA VAL A 106 -6.34 2.27 -0.17
C VAL A 106 -6.28 0.77 -0.02
N PHE A 107 -5.14 0.25 0.45
CA PHE A 107 -4.95 -1.16 0.82
C PHE A 107 -4.84 -1.22 2.33
N ALA A 108 -5.82 -1.82 3.01
CA ALA A 108 -5.74 -2.06 4.45
C ALA A 108 -4.72 -3.16 4.75
N LEU A 109 -3.69 -2.83 5.51
CA LEU A 109 -2.55 -3.72 5.80
C LEU A 109 -2.67 -4.40 7.16
N ASP A 110 -3.23 -3.70 8.16
CA ASP A 110 -3.38 -4.18 9.53
C ASP A 110 -4.54 -3.48 10.22
N GLY A 111 -5.28 -4.19 11.08
CA GLY A 111 -6.40 -3.66 11.83
C GLY A 111 -7.64 -3.33 11.00
N GLU A 112 -8.43 -2.39 11.48
CA GLU A 112 -9.64 -1.92 10.81
C GLU A 112 -9.85 -0.41 11.03
N ALA A 113 -10.47 0.25 10.06
CA ALA A 113 -10.86 1.66 10.13
C ALA A 113 -12.22 1.88 9.45
N VAL A 114 -12.81 3.03 9.69
CA VAL A 114 -13.97 3.51 8.96
C VAL A 114 -13.50 4.54 7.94
N ILE A 115 -13.80 4.28 6.68
CA ILE A 115 -13.58 5.19 5.58
C ILE A 115 -14.88 5.98 5.36
N GLY A 116 -14.85 7.29 5.58
CA GLY A 116 -15.90 8.17 5.12
C GLY A 116 -15.68 8.50 3.64
N TYR A 117 -16.67 8.33 2.78
CA TYR A 117 -16.59 8.66 1.37
C TYR A 117 -17.94 9.18 0.84
N GLU A 118 -17.93 10.40 0.30
CA GLU A 118 -19.13 11.06 -0.25
C GLU A 118 -20.33 11.01 0.71
N GLY A 119 -20.09 11.28 2.00
CA GLY A 119 -21.10 11.31 3.05
C GLY A 119 -21.59 9.97 3.55
N LYS A 120 -20.92 8.87 3.20
CA LYS A 120 -21.21 7.51 3.70
C LYS A 120 -20.00 6.89 4.36
N ASP A 121 -20.25 6.02 5.33
CA ASP A 121 -19.22 5.30 6.07
C ASP A 121 -19.09 3.87 5.55
N TYR A 122 -17.84 3.45 5.36
CA TYR A 122 -17.46 2.13 4.88
C TYR A 122 -16.42 1.52 5.83
N PRO A 123 -16.77 0.47 6.58
CA PRO A 123 -15.77 -0.29 7.32
C PRO A 123 -14.76 -0.91 6.35
N LEU A 124 -13.47 -0.82 6.68
CA LEU A 124 -12.38 -1.39 5.89
C LEU A 124 -11.44 -2.16 6.81
N LYS A 125 -11.20 -3.44 6.52
CA LYS A 125 -10.39 -4.36 7.32
C LYS A 125 -9.14 -4.77 6.57
N ALA A 126 -8.13 -5.20 7.31
CA ALA A 126 -6.90 -5.76 6.76
C ALA A 126 -7.19 -6.79 5.64
N GLY A 127 -6.52 -6.63 4.51
CA GLY A 127 -6.70 -7.41 3.29
C GLY A 127 -7.77 -6.86 2.33
N GLU A 128 -8.54 -5.85 2.71
CA GLU A 128 -9.51 -5.19 1.85
C GLU A 128 -8.92 -3.95 1.19
N THR A 129 -9.54 -3.53 0.10
CA THR A 129 -9.11 -2.36 -0.71
C THR A 129 -10.31 -1.45 -0.98
N PHE A 130 -10.07 -0.14 -0.95
CA PHE A 130 -11.06 0.87 -1.27
C PHE A 130 -10.51 1.87 -2.30
N LYS A 131 -11.36 2.32 -3.25
CA LYS A 131 -10.99 3.32 -4.25
C LYS A 131 -11.66 4.66 -3.95
N PHE A 132 -10.89 5.75 -4.05
CA PHE A 132 -11.41 7.11 -4.13
C PHE A 132 -11.26 7.65 -5.54
N ASP A 133 -12.31 8.30 -6.03
CA ASP A 133 -12.22 9.05 -7.28
C ASP A 133 -11.50 10.39 -7.05
N LYS A 134 -10.92 10.92 -8.11
CA LYS A 134 -10.30 12.24 -8.12
C LYS A 134 -11.27 13.29 -7.56
N LEU A 135 -10.82 14.08 -6.59
CA LEU A 135 -11.59 15.09 -5.85
C LEU A 135 -12.76 14.55 -5.02
N GLY A 136 -12.97 13.25 -4.92
CA GLY A 136 -13.94 12.64 -4.02
C GLY A 136 -13.61 12.96 -2.56
N LYS A 137 -14.60 13.44 -1.80
CA LYS A 137 -14.44 13.79 -0.39
C LYS A 137 -14.36 12.53 0.46
N HIS A 138 -13.29 12.41 1.22
CA HIS A 138 -13.05 11.23 2.04
C HIS A 138 -12.37 11.56 3.37
N SER A 139 -12.54 10.65 4.32
CA SER A 139 -11.94 10.70 5.66
C SER A 139 -11.52 9.29 6.08
N VAL A 140 -10.67 9.20 7.09
CA VAL A 140 -10.27 7.94 7.73
C VAL A 140 -10.44 8.08 9.23
N LYS A 141 -11.11 7.13 9.88
CA LYS A 141 -11.28 7.09 11.33
C LYS A 141 -10.81 5.73 11.84
N ALA A 142 -9.75 5.72 12.62
CA ALA A 142 -9.19 4.53 13.25
C ALA A 142 -9.64 4.47 14.71
N GLU A 143 -10.68 3.69 15.02
CA GLU A 143 -11.13 3.46 16.41
C GLU A 143 -10.16 2.53 17.15
N SER A 144 -9.56 1.61 16.45
CA SER A 144 -8.44 0.77 16.86
C SER A 144 -7.20 1.08 16.01
N ARG A 145 -6.06 0.46 16.32
CA ARG A 145 -4.86 0.59 15.48
C ARG A 145 -5.12 0.12 14.06
N PHE A 146 -4.67 0.90 13.10
CA PHE A 146 -4.88 0.64 11.68
C PHE A 146 -3.66 1.01 10.86
N LYS A 147 -3.34 0.20 9.85
CA LYS A 147 -2.33 0.55 8.84
C LYS A 147 -2.89 0.39 7.44
N MET A 148 -2.50 1.31 6.58
CA MET A 148 -2.85 1.25 5.17
C MET A 148 -1.67 1.63 4.28
N ALA A 149 -1.66 1.13 3.05
CA ALA A 149 -0.92 1.71 1.95
C ALA A 149 -1.90 2.52 1.08
N LEU A 150 -1.47 3.68 0.65
CA LEU A 150 -2.23 4.58 -0.22
C LEU A 150 -1.44 4.80 -1.50
N LEU A 151 -2.02 4.40 -2.62
CA LEU A 151 -1.54 4.69 -3.96
C LEU A 151 -2.37 5.81 -4.57
N LEU A 152 -1.77 6.98 -4.78
CA LEU A 152 -2.36 8.08 -5.53
C LEU A 152 -1.76 8.11 -6.93
N VAL A 153 -2.62 8.28 -7.93
CA VAL A 153 -2.24 8.43 -9.33
C VAL A 153 -2.70 9.82 -9.80
N PHE A 154 -1.76 10.60 -10.29
CA PHE A 154 -2.00 11.94 -10.81
C PHE A 154 -2.08 11.91 -12.35
N ASP A 155 -2.92 12.80 -12.92
CA ASP A 155 -3.02 12.98 -14.38
C ASP A 155 -1.79 13.68 -14.96
#